data_ac7fb65c22f4986d62dfe468ed50d60c
#
_entry.id   ac7fb65c22f4986d62dfe468ed50d60c
#
_cell.length_a   1.000
_cell.length_b   1.000
_cell.length_c   1.000
_cell.angle_alpha   90.00
_cell.angle_beta   90.00
_cell.angle_gamma   90.00
#
_symmetry.space_group_name_H-M   'P 1'
#
loop_
_entity.id
_entity.type
_entity.pdbx_description
1 polymer ?
#
loop_
_entity_poly.entity_id
_entity_poly.type
_entity_poly.pdbx_seq_one_letter_code
_entity_poly.pdbx_strand_id
1 'polypeptide(L)'
;PRIYSSTENAQEAHEAIRPTNAYMTADDLMNQTEEEKRLYQLIWQQYIASQMPDAEYLSTSAKINIEEYVFSAKGREVVFDGYTKISQPIKSDDEDILPPLNEGESLNLNEIKLDQKFTKPPSRYSEAALVKELEKKGIGRPSTYANIISTIQDRGYVEIQNRRFFVKKIGHIVAERLIESFDDIMDYEFTANLENNLDKVAQGELDWKNVLDDFYSAFQKDLVSASMEDGGMRSNKPTTTNLVCPDCSSPNMVIRNSSNGVFLGCSAYENTGDDKCKKTLNLVSGDEAISVDDNEEAENLLIKKRCPKCETSMDNYLIDETRKLHVCGKSPDCDGYEIEEGQFKIKGYDGPTLECHKCGSEMQLKTGRFGKYFGCLNDNCGTTRALQRNGEPKPITMEPIELPDLKCIKCEDHYLLRDSMKGLFLAASQYPKNRETRAPKVHEIKNLEEQLISACRFLPNKDKHLYLLNAPEKDKDGNQYVVRYNRTDDIHYVASEKDGKK
;
A
#
# COMPACT_ATOMS: atom_id res chain seq x y z
N PRO A 1 18.07 -36.83 -7.10
CA PRO A 1 17.91 -35.45 -6.70
C PRO A 1 18.66 -34.54 -7.68
N ARG A 2 18.04 -33.42 -8.03
CA ARG A 2 18.69 -32.40 -8.83
C ARG A 2 19.63 -31.60 -7.96
N ILE A 3 20.78 -31.25 -8.49
CA ILE A 3 21.81 -30.44 -7.84
C ILE A 3 21.80 -29.09 -8.53
N TYR A 4 21.66 -28.02 -7.76
CA TYR A 4 21.73 -26.66 -8.23
C TYR A 4 23.06 -26.04 -7.80
N SER A 5 23.72 -25.32 -8.70
CA SER A 5 24.91 -24.54 -8.37
C SER A 5 24.52 -23.26 -7.63
N SER A 6 25.38 -22.86 -6.70
CA SER A 6 25.29 -21.52 -6.11
C SER A 6 25.56 -20.44 -7.17
N THR A 7 24.93 -19.27 -7.05
CA THR A 7 25.30 -18.09 -7.83
C THR A 7 26.63 -17.53 -7.32
N GLU A 8 27.40 -16.83 -8.15
CA GLU A 8 28.69 -16.25 -7.78
C GLU A 8 28.60 -15.31 -6.56
N ASN A 9 27.43 -14.69 -6.35
CA ASN A 9 27.16 -13.77 -5.24
C ASN A 9 26.37 -14.41 -4.09
N ALA A 10 26.29 -15.75 -4.01
CA ALA A 10 25.62 -16.39 -2.90
C ALA A 10 26.43 -16.21 -1.61
N GLN A 11 25.76 -15.71 -0.56
CA GLN A 11 26.38 -15.62 0.77
C GLN A 11 26.63 -17.04 1.30
N GLU A 12 27.87 -17.31 1.67
CA GLU A 12 28.26 -18.59 2.31
C GLU A 12 27.50 -18.77 3.64
N ALA A 13 27.33 -20.00 4.07
CA ALA A 13 26.63 -20.41 5.28
C ALA A 13 25.09 -20.12 5.31
N HIS A 14 24.48 -19.70 4.19
CA HIS A 14 23.03 -19.59 4.07
C HIS A 14 22.47 -20.74 3.24
N GLU A 15 21.37 -21.33 3.72
CA GLU A 15 20.59 -22.32 2.96
C GLU A 15 19.45 -21.66 2.21
N ALA A 16 19.01 -22.27 1.11
CA ALA A 16 17.75 -21.94 0.48
C ALA A 16 16.58 -22.22 1.43
N ILE A 17 15.50 -21.45 1.30
CA ILE A 17 14.27 -21.68 2.06
C ILE A 17 13.68 -23.03 1.62
N ARG A 18 13.58 -23.97 2.55
CA ARG A 18 13.05 -25.32 2.32
C ARG A 18 12.25 -25.82 3.52
N PRO A 19 11.34 -26.78 3.35
CA PRO A 19 10.71 -27.44 4.49
C PRO A 19 11.75 -28.25 5.26
N THR A 20 11.63 -28.26 6.59
CA THR A 20 12.48 -29.10 7.47
C THR A 20 12.22 -30.59 7.26
N ASN A 21 10.99 -30.93 6.88
CA ASN A 21 10.57 -32.29 6.55
C ASN A 21 9.76 -32.27 5.25
N ALA A 22 10.30 -32.85 4.19
CA ALA A 22 9.66 -32.90 2.88
C ALA A 22 8.37 -33.76 2.84
N TYR A 23 8.20 -34.65 3.79
CA TYR A 23 6.99 -35.50 3.91
C TYR A 23 5.84 -34.83 4.66
N MET A 24 6.08 -33.69 5.31
CA MET A 24 5.05 -32.91 6.01
C MET A 24 4.41 -31.92 5.03
N THR A 25 3.12 -32.04 4.85
CA THR A 25 2.32 -31.10 4.02
C THR A 25 1.75 -29.96 4.86
N ALA A 26 1.16 -28.96 4.22
CA ALA A 26 0.49 -27.86 4.95
C ALA A 26 -0.70 -28.35 5.79
N ASP A 27 -1.36 -29.43 5.38
CA ASP A 27 -2.51 -30.01 6.10
C ASP A 27 -2.07 -30.71 7.39
N ASP A 28 -0.83 -31.15 7.46
CA ASP A 28 -0.25 -31.80 8.65
C ASP A 28 0.13 -30.79 9.75
N LEU A 29 0.13 -29.49 9.44
CA LEU A 29 0.49 -28.42 10.38
C LEU A 29 -0.64 -28.17 11.37
N MET A 30 -0.43 -28.55 12.62
CA MET A 30 -1.34 -28.25 13.73
C MET A 30 -1.00 -26.91 14.37
N ASN A 31 -2.05 -26.18 14.79
CA ASN A 31 -1.92 -24.91 15.54
C ASN A 31 -1.32 -23.72 14.76
N GLN A 32 -1.24 -23.78 13.43
CA GLN A 32 -0.81 -22.69 12.56
C GLN A 32 -2.01 -21.92 12.00
N THR A 33 -1.81 -20.64 11.74
CA THR A 33 -2.81 -19.80 11.05
C THR A 33 -2.95 -20.20 9.58
N GLU A 34 -4.05 -19.86 8.94
CA GLU A 34 -4.26 -20.12 7.51
C GLU A 34 -3.20 -19.40 6.62
N GLU A 35 -2.70 -18.25 7.06
CA GLU A 35 -1.63 -17.53 6.35
C GLU A 35 -0.30 -18.28 6.44
N GLU A 36 0.05 -18.80 7.62
CA GLU A 36 1.25 -19.60 7.82
C GLU A 36 1.18 -20.92 7.04
N LYS A 37 0.04 -21.59 6.99
CA LYS A 37 -0.17 -22.80 6.19
C LYS A 37 0.00 -22.53 4.70
N ARG A 38 -0.54 -21.42 4.18
CA ARG A 38 -0.37 -21.03 2.78
C ARG A 38 1.08 -20.73 2.43
N LEU A 39 1.80 -20.05 3.32
CA LEU A 39 3.22 -19.79 3.12
C LEU A 39 4.02 -21.08 3.11
N TYR A 40 3.77 -21.97 4.08
CA TYR A 40 4.42 -23.28 4.13
C TYR A 40 4.11 -24.10 2.89
N GLN A 41 2.87 -24.13 2.43
CA GLN A 41 2.47 -24.81 1.21
C GLN A 41 3.25 -24.31 -0.01
N LEU A 42 3.41 -23.00 -0.15
CA LEU A 42 4.20 -22.40 -1.24
C LEU A 42 5.65 -22.86 -1.19
N ILE A 43 6.29 -22.82 -0.01
CA ILE A 43 7.67 -23.27 0.20
C ILE A 43 7.80 -24.75 -0.14
N TRP A 44 6.89 -25.57 0.37
CA TRP A 44 6.88 -27.01 0.14
C TRP A 44 6.70 -27.35 -1.34
N GLN A 45 5.71 -26.72 -1.99
CA GLN A 45 5.47 -26.91 -3.43
C GLN A 45 6.68 -26.54 -4.27
N GLN A 46 7.29 -25.39 -4.01
CA GLN A 46 8.48 -24.94 -4.74
C GLN A 46 9.67 -25.89 -4.54
N TYR A 47 9.89 -26.33 -3.31
CA TYR A 47 10.96 -27.29 -3.00
C TYR A 47 10.75 -28.64 -3.70
N ILE A 48 9.56 -29.24 -3.57
CA ILE A 48 9.27 -30.54 -4.20
C ILE A 48 9.32 -30.41 -5.73
N ALA A 49 8.70 -29.37 -6.29
CA ALA A 49 8.73 -29.11 -7.74
C ALA A 49 10.16 -28.99 -8.28
N SER A 50 11.06 -28.35 -7.53
CA SER A 50 12.48 -28.22 -7.92
C SER A 50 13.19 -29.57 -8.06
N GLN A 51 12.74 -30.62 -7.37
CA GLN A 51 13.32 -31.96 -7.39
C GLN A 51 12.58 -32.94 -8.34
N MET A 52 11.47 -32.49 -8.95
CA MET A 52 10.69 -33.29 -9.89
C MET A 52 11.27 -33.22 -11.32
N PRO A 53 10.92 -34.19 -12.20
CA PRO A 53 11.26 -34.11 -13.62
C PRO A 53 10.61 -32.87 -14.29
N ASP A 54 11.18 -32.48 -15.42
CA ASP A 54 10.62 -31.41 -16.23
C ASP A 54 9.24 -31.81 -16.79
N ALA A 55 8.40 -30.81 -17.01
CA ALA A 55 7.17 -31.02 -17.78
C ALA A 55 7.50 -31.07 -19.28
N GLU A 56 6.81 -31.97 -20.01
CA GLU A 56 6.96 -32.10 -21.46
C GLU A 56 5.71 -31.57 -22.16
N TYR A 57 5.94 -30.77 -23.17
CA TYR A 57 4.89 -30.13 -23.94
C TYR A 57 5.03 -30.45 -25.42
N LEU A 58 3.90 -30.70 -26.09
CA LEU A 58 3.82 -30.69 -27.52
C LEU A 58 3.41 -29.29 -27.97
N SER A 59 4.31 -28.57 -28.63
CA SER A 59 4.01 -27.23 -29.18
C SER A 59 3.69 -27.31 -30.67
N THR A 60 2.50 -26.85 -31.01
CA THR A 60 2.05 -26.79 -32.41
C THR A 60 2.11 -25.35 -32.88
N SER A 61 2.71 -25.13 -34.06
CA SER A 61 2.74 -23.82 -34.73
C SER A 61 2.20 -23.99 -36.16
N ALA A 62 1.07 -23.36 -36.42
CA ALA A 62 0.43 -23.37 -37.73
C ALA A 62 0.61 -22.02 -38.44
N LYS A 63 0.94 -22.07 -39.72
CA LYS A 63 0.92 -20.92 -40.64
C LYS A 63 -0.21 -21.12 -41.63
N ILE A 64 -1.10 -20.16 -41.68
CA ILE A 64 -2.28 -20.21 -42.56
C ILE A 64 -2.13 -19.11 -43.59
N ASN A 65 -2.05 -19.49 -44.86
CA ASN A 65 -1.89 -18.56 -45.98
C ASN A 65 -3.28 -18.22 -46.55
N ILE A 66 -3.57 -16.94 -46.67
CA ILE A 66 -4.78 -16.44 -47.34
C ILE A 66 -4.30 -15.38 -48.33
N GLU A 67 -4.26 -15.76 -49.61
CA GLU A 67 -3.69 -14.94 -50.69
C GLU A 67 -2.25 -14.47 -50.32
N GLU A 68 -2.04 -13.17 -50.14
CA GLU A 68 -0.76 -12.56 -49.78
C GLU A 68 -0.52 -12.44 -48.25
N TYR A 69 -1.52 -12.78 -47.42
CA TYR A 69 -1.44 -12.67 -45.97
C TYR A 69 -1.12 -14.00 -45.33
N VAL A 70 -0.30 -13.95 -44.29
CA VAL A 70 0.08 -15.11 -43.46
C VAL A 70 -0.40 -14.92 -42.05
N PHE A 71 -1.31 -15.75 -41.59
CA PHE A 71 -1.73 -15.82 -40.19
C PHE A 71 -0.92 -16.88 -39.48
N SER A 72 -0.64 -16.67 -38.21
CA SER A 72 0.05 -17.64 -37.36
C SER A 72 -0.78 -17.97 -36.15
N ALA A 73 -0.92 -19.25 -35.83
CA ALA A 73 -1.52 -19.75 -34.62
C ALA A 73 -0.51 -20.63 -33.89
N LYS A 74 -0.49 -20.54 -32.58
CA LYS A 74 0.35 -21.37 -31.73
C LYS A 74 -0.52 -22.00 -30.63
N GLY A 75 -0.22 -23.25 -30.30
CA GLY A 75 -0.87 -23.94 -29.20
C GLY A 75 0.12 -24.87 -28.51
N ARG A 76 -0.21 -25.28 -27.28
CA ARG A 76 0.62 -26.13 -26.48
C ARG A 76 -0.23 -27.12 -25.69
N GLU A 77 0.10 -28.39 -25.79
CA GLU A 77 -0.54 -29.48 -25.04
C GLU A 77 0.47 -30.10 -24.08
N VAL A 78 0.03 -30.38 -22.85
CA VAL A 78 0.87 -31.06 -21.85
C VAL A 78 0.89 -32.56 -22.17
N VAL A 79 2.07 -33.10 -22.46
CA VAL A 79 2.30 -34.53 -22.69
C VAL A 79 2.64 -35.24 -21.37
N PHE A 80 3.45 -34.57 -20.55
CA PHE A 80 3.83 -35.06 -19.24
C PHE A 80 3.88 -33.90 -18.23
N ASP A 81 3.10 -34.00 -17.15
CA ASP A 81 2.95 -32.93 -16.18
C ASP A 81 4.26 -32.54 -15.49
N GLY A 82 5.12 -33.51 -15.16
CA GLY A 82 6.35 -33.24 -14.44
C GLY A 82 6.11 -32.42 -13.17
N TYR A 83 6.91 -31.38 -12.95
CA TYR A 83 6.80 -30.50 -11.79
C TYR A 83 5.49 -29.69 -11.74
N THR A 84 4.82 -29.47 -12.88
CA THR A 84 3.57 -28.70 -12.93
C THR A 84 2.40 -29.39 -12.22
N LYS A 85 2.55 -30.68 -11.92
CA LYS A 85 1.56 -31.44 -11.12
C LYS A 85 1.41 -30.86 -9.70
N ILE A 86 2.47 -30.25 -9.16
CA ILE A 86 2.50 -29.67 -7.80
C ILE A 86 2.51 -28.14 -7.86
N SER A 87 3.33 -27.56 -8.75
CA SER A 87 3.47 -26.13 -8.94
C SER A 87 2.92 -25.74 -10.30
N GLN A 88 1.63 -25.41 -10.34
CA GLN A 88 0.98 -25.02 -11.59
C GLN A 88 1.56 -23.68 -12.07
N PRO A 89 2.09 -23.61 -13.31
CA PRO A 89 2.49 -22.33 -13.88
C PRO A 89 1.26 -21.42 -14.03
N ILE A 90 1.53 -20.11 -13.98
CA ILE A 90 0.50 -19.12 -14.32
C ILE A 90 0.13 -19.37 -15.79
N LYS A 91 -1.17 -19.59 -16.08
CA LYS A 91 -1.67 -19.75 -17.45
C LYS A 91 -1.10 -18.65 -18.34
N SER A 92 -0.48 -19.05 -19.44
CA SER A 92 -0.01 -18.15 -20.49
C SER A 92 -1.05 -18.14 -21.63
N ASP A 93 -1.08 -17.06 -22.40
CA ASP A 93 -1.93 -16.94 -23.59
C ASP A 93 -1.61 -18.03 -24.67
N ASP A 94 -0.51 -18.76 -24.51
CA ASP A 94 -0.07 -19.85 -25.38
C ASP A 94 -0.63 -21.24 -24.98
N GLU A 95 -1.58 -21.31 -24.06
CA GLU A 95 -2.20 -22.58 -23.60
C GLU A 95 -3.40 -23.02 -24.43
N ASP A 96 -3.69 -22.35 -25.53
CA ASP A 96 -4.71 -22.81 -26.46
C ASP A 96 -4.27 -24.12 -27.13
N ILE A 97 -5.14 -25.13 -27.06
CA ILE A 97 -4.91 -26.39 -27.75
C ILE A 97 -5.44 -26.23 -29.19
N LEU A 98 -4.54 -26.31 -30.15
CA LEU A 98 -4.95 -26.32 -31.55
C LEU A 98 -5.51 -27.70 -31.93
N PRO A 99 -6.57 -27.75 -32.80
CA PRO A 99 -7.04 -29.01 -33.34
C PRO A 99 -5.94 -29.68 -34.17
N PRO A 100 -6.02 -30.99 -34.40
CA PRO A 100 -5.11 -31.67 -35.32
C PRO A 100 -5.20 -31.02 -36.73
N LEU A 101 -4.07 -30.54 -37.22
CA LEU A 101 -3.96 -29.88 -38.53
C LEU A 101 -2.99 -30.66 -39.41
N ASN A 102 -3.33 -30.78 -40.72
CA ASN A 102 -2.46 -31.38 -41.69
C ASN A 102 -1.88 -30.31 -42.66
N GLU A 103 -0.68 -30.53 -43.12
CA GLU A 103 -0.08 -29.65 -44.13
C GLU A 103 -0.87 -29.66 -45.41
N GLY A 104 -1.21 -28.48 -45.96
CA GLY A 104 -2.02 -28.32 -47.14
C GLY A 104 -3.53 -28.47 -46.93
N GLU A 105 -4.01 -28.60 -45.70
CA GLU A 105 -5.43 -28.65 -45.35
C GLU A 105 -6.10 -27.31 -45.64
N SER A 106 -7.28 -27.33 -46.27
CA SER A 106 -8.07 -26.13 -46.52
C SER A 106 -8.95 -25.79 -45.33
N LEU A 107 -8.78 -24.59 -44.80
CA LEU A 107 -9.55 -24.09 -43.67
C LEU A 107 -10.63 -23.10 -44.15
N ASN A 108 -11.81 -23.13 -43.50
CA ASN A 108 -12.85 -22.16 -43.73
C ASN A 108 -12.69 -20.95 -42.83
N LEU A 109 -12.63 -19.76 -43.41
CA LEU A 109 -12.60 -18.50 -42.67
C LEU A 109 -14.03 -18.19 -42.15
N ASN A 110 -14.21 -18.11 -40.86
CA ASN A 110 -15.48 -17.75 -40.25
C ASN A 110 -15.61 -16.25 -39.99
N GLU A 111 -14.58 -15.64 -39.38
CA GLU A 111 -14.60 -14.24 -38.99
C GLU A 111 -13.17 -13.68 -38.93
N ILE A 112 -13.01 -12.41 -39.28
CA ILE A 112 -11.78 -11.62 -39.05
C ILE A 112 -12.13 -10.52 -38.06
N LYS A 113 -11.45 -10.52 -36.91
CA LYS A 113 -11.51 -9.44 -35.91
C LYS A 113 -10.29 -8.52 -36.06
N LEU A 114 -10.55 -7.25 -36.27
CA LEU A 114 -9.50 -6.24 -36.38
C LEU A 114 -9.38 -5.51 -35.04
N ASP A 115 -8.27 -5.73 -34.35
CA ASP A 115 -7.95 -5.03 -33.10
C ASP A 115 -6.76 -4.10 -33.31
N GLN A 116 -6.99 -2.81 -33.15
CA GLN A 116 -5.89 -1.85 -33.09
C GLN A 116 -5.19 -1.94 -31.72
N LYS A 117 -3.89 -2.24 -31.74
CA LYS A 117 -3.06 -2.32 -30.53
C LYS A 117 -1.96 -1.28 -30.57
N PHE A 118 -1.70 -0.69 -29.42
CA PHE A 118 -0.62 0.28 -29.23
C PHE A 118 0.46 -0.32 -28.34
N THR A 119 1.70 0.10 -28.57
CA THR A 119 2.80 -0.21 -27.66
C THR A 119 2.52 0.41 -26.30
N LYS A 120 2.82 -0.35 -25.24
CA LYS A 120 2.65 0.12 -23.86
C LYS A 120 4.01 0.44 -23.24
N PRO A 121 4.11 1.46 -22.38
CA PRO A 121 5.32 1.70 -21.63
C PRO A 121 5.62 0.52 -20.68
N PRO A 122 6.89 0.38 -20.19
CA PRO A 122 7.22 -0.61 -19.20
C PRO A 122 6.30 -0.52 -17.97
N SER A 123 5.90 -1.65 -17.44
CA SER A 123 5.07 -1.70 -16.24
C SER A 123 5.81 -1.14 -15.03
N ARG A 124 5.10 -0.44 -14.14
CA ARG A 124 5.65 -0.05 -12.83
C ARG A 124 6.05 -1.28 -12.03
N TYR A 125 7.08 -1.16 -11.19
CA TYR A 125 7.53 -2.26 -10.35
C TYR A 125 6.46 -2.72 -9.37
N SER A 126 6.31 -4.04 -9.25
CA SER A 126 5.73 -4.68 -8.07
C SER A 126 6.82 -4.88 -7.02
N GLU A 127 6.46 -5.26 -5.79
CA GLU A 127 7.46 -5.58 -4.75
C GLU A 127 8.43 -6.66 -5.23
N ALA A 128 7.94 -7.75 -5.79
CA ALA A 128 8.77 -8.83 -6.32
C ALA A 128 9.66 -8.37 -7.50
N ALA A 129 9.13 -7.54 -8.41
CA ALA A 129 9.90 -7.02 -9.53
C ALA A 129 11.01 -6.04 -9.06
N LEU A 130 10.74 -5.24 -8.02
CA LEU A 130 11.72 -4.34 -7.43
C LEU A 130 12.85 -5.13 -6.75
N VAL A 131 12.51 -6.16 -5.95
CA VAL A 131 13.53 -7.05 -5.35
C VAL A 131 14.41 -7.68 -6.42
N LYS A 132 13.82 -8.21 -7.49
CA LYS A 132 14.57 -8.79 -8.60
C LYS A 132 15.50 -7.78 -9.30
N GLU A 133 15.08 -6.54 -9.44
CA GLU A 133 15.93 -5.49 -10.03
C GLU A 133 17.06 -5.07 -9.09
N LEU A 134 16.81 -4.97 -7.77
CA LEU A 134 17.84 -4.72 -6.75
C LEU A 134 18.90 -5.84 -6.76
N GLU A 135 18.45 -7.11 -6.77
CA GLU A 135 19.33 -8.27 -6.87
C GLU A 135 20.19 -8.23 -8.15
N LYS A 136 19.56 -7.98 -9.30
CA LYS A 136 20.26 -7.86 -10.59
C LYS A 136 21.33 -6.78 -10.60
N LYS A 137 21.09 -5.66 -9.88
CA LYS A 137 22.03 -4.55 -9.75
C LYS A 137 23.05 -4.73 -8.62
N GLY A 138 22.97 -5.81 -7.83
CA GLY A 138 23.85 -6.05 -6.67
C GLY A 138 23.57 -5.12 -5.48
N ILE A 139 22.43 -4.46 -5.44
CA ILE A 139 22.03 -3.52 -4.40
C ILE A 139 21.29 -4.26 -3.29
N GLY A 140 21.85 -4.24 -2.08
CA GLY A 140 21.29 -4.96 -0.93
C GLY A 140 21.56 -6.47 -0.98
N ARG A 141 21.04 -7.16 0.01
CA ARG A 141 21.15 -8.62 0.18
C ARG A 141 19.78 -9.17 0.61
N PRO A 142 19.52 -10.48 0.56
CA PRO A 142 18.23 -11.06 0.94
C PRO A 142 17.72 -10.58 2.30
N SER A 143 18.61 -10.37 3.26
CA SER A 143 18.28 -9.87 4.61
C SER A 143 17.85 -8.40 4.65
N THR A 144 18.16 -7.60 3.63
CA THR A 144 17.91 -6.14 3.62
C THR A 144 16.78 -5.71 2.69
N TYR A 145 16.38 -6.53 1.70
CA TYR A 145 15.36 -6.13 0.72
C TYR A 145 14.02 -5.71 1.36
N ALA A 146 13.55 -6.45 2.35
CA ALA A 146 12.30 -6.11 3.04
C ALA A 146 12.38 -4.75 3.74
N ASN A 147 13.53 -4.44 4.37
CA ASN A 147 13.76 -3.15 5.04
C ASN A 147 13.86 -2.00 4.04
N ILE A 148 14.48 -2.20 2.88
CA ILE A 148 14.55 -1.20 1.81
C ILE A 148 13.13 -0.85 1.37
N ILE A 149 12.31 -1.87 1.07
CA ILE A 149 10.93 -1.68 0.60
C ILE A 149 10.06 -1.00 1.67
N SER A 150 10.14 -1.44 2.93
CA SER A 150 9.37 -0.81 4.02
C SER A 150 9.81 0.63 4.27
N THR A 151 11.11 0.93 4.20
CA THR A 151 11.64 2.27 4.43
C THR A 151 11.10 3.28 3.43
N ILE A 152 11.09 2.97 2.13
CA ILE A 152 10.59 3.91 1.11
C ILE A 152 9.08 4.15 1.24
N GLN A 153 8.32 3.15 1.73
CA GLN A 153 6.89 3.27 2.01
C GLN A 153 6.63 4.06 3.30
N ASP A 154 7.32 3.73 4.38
CA ASP A 154 7.14 4.37 5.70
C ASP A 154 7.52 5.85 5.69
N ARG A 155 8.51 6.23 4.89
CA ARG A 155 8.88 7.62 4.65
C ARG A 155 7.94 8.34 3.68
N GLY A 156 7.00 7.63 3.07
CA GLY A 156 6.03 8.19 2.13
C GLY A 156 6.64 8.60 0.79
N TYR A 157 7.78 8.04 0.41
CA TYR A 157 8.40 8.33 -0.90
C TYR A 157 7.66 7.65 -2.05
N VAL A 158 7.06 6.50 -1.75
CA VAL A 158 6.22 5.73 -2.68
C VAL A 158 4.92 5.32 -2.01
N GLU A 159 3.93 5.00 -2.82
CA GLU A 159 2.70 4.32 -2.39
C GLU A 159 2.44 3.10 -3.26
N ILE A 160 1.70 2.14 -2.75
CA ILE A 160 1.31 0.94 -3.50
C ILE A 160 -0.15 1.06 -3.91
N GLN A 161 -0.38 1.06 -5.23
CA GLN A 161 -1.71 0.97 -5.82
C GLN A 161 -1.75 -0.25 -6.75
N ASN A 162 -2.77 -1.09 -6.65
CA ASN A 162 -2.92 -2.30 -7.46
C ASN A 162 -1.64 -3.17 -7.52
N ARG A 163 -0.97 -3.34 -6.36
CA ARG A 163 0.30 -4.08 -6.20
C ARG A 163 1.49 -3.50 -7.00
N ARG A 164 1.45 -2.21 -7.36
CA ARG A 164 2.52 -1.49 -8.08
C ARG A 164 2.94 -0.27 -7.29
N PHE A 165 4.25 0.03 -7.34
CA PHE A 165 4.80 1.23 -6.73
C PHE A 165 4.53 2.47 -7.59
N PHE A 166 4.06 3.52 -6.94
CA PHE A 166 3.93 4.86 -7.49
C PHE A 166 4.79 5.81 -6.68
N VAL A 167 5.71 6.48 -7.35
CA VAL A 167 6.56 7.48 -6.69
C VAL A 167 5.73 8.71 -6.39
N LYS A 168 5.78 9.18 -5.14
CA LYS A 168 5.11 10.40 -4.70
C LYS A 168 6.01 11.63 -4.95
N LYS A 169 5.40 12.82 -4.96
CA LYS A 169 6.14 14.07 -5.18
C LYS A 169 7.33 14.24 -4.25
N ILE A 170 7.16 13.92 -2.96
CA ILE A 170 8.25 13.98 -2.00
C ILE A 170 9.39 13.01 -2.34
N GLY A 171 9.06 11.83 -2.87
CA GLY A 171 10.06 10.85 -3.32
C GLY A 171 10.92 11.39 -4.47
N HIS A 172 10.29 12.04 -5.47
CA HIS A 172 11.00 12.70 -6.56
C HIS A 172 11.93 13.83 -6.04
N ILE A 173 11.41 14.73 -5.19
CA ILE A 173 12.18 15.84 -4.64
C ILE A 173 13.40 15.33 -3.87
N VAL A 174 13.22 14.33 -3.00
CA VAL A 174 14.32 13.76 -2.20
C VAL A 174 15.37 13.12 -3.11
N ALA A 175 14.94 12.32 -4.10
CA ALA A 175 15.86 11.68 -5.04
C ALA A 175 16.67 12.72 -5.83
N GLU A 176 16.02 13.75 -6.37
CA GLU A 176 16.70 14.82 -7.13
C GLU A 176 17.72 15.58 -6.28
N ARG A 177 17.37 15.95 -5.04
CA ARG A 177 18.29 16.63 -4.12
C ARG A 177 19.50 15.78 -3.74
N LEU A 178 19.28 14.49 -3.51
CA LEU A 178 20.35 13.55 -3.20
C LEU A 178 21.27 13.32 -4.41
N ILE A 179 20.71 13.14 -5.61
CA ILE A 179 21.50 12.97 -6.83
C ILE A 179 22.38 14.20 -7.11
N GLU A 180 21.86 15.42 -6.87
CA GLU A 180 22.62 16.65 -7.08
C GLU A 180 23.73 16.88 -6.07
N SER A 181 23.57 16.44 -4.83
CA SER A 181 24.47 16.73 -3.72
C SER A 181 25.37 15.57 -3.33
N PHE A 182 25.01 14.34 -3.73
CA PHE A 182 25.67 13.09 -3.36
C PHE A 182 25.61 12.09 -4.54
N ASP A 183 26.05 12.54 -5.72
CA ASP A 183 25.94 11.77 -6.97
C ASP A 183 26.65 10.42 -6.89
N ASP A 184 27.85 10.37 -6.32
CA ASP A 184 28.60 9.12 -6.14
C ASP A 184 27.82 8.10 -5.29
N ILE A 185 27.21 8.53 -4.17
CA ILE A 185 26.44 7.65 -3.27
C ILE A 185 25.13 7.21 -3.91
N MET A 186 24.57 8.04 -4.80
CA MET A 186 23.32 7.75 -5.51
C MET A 186 23.55 6.89 -6.75
N ASP A 187 24.79 6.62 -7.13
CA ASP A 187 25.11 5.68 -8.21
C ASP A 187 24.81 4.25 -7.77
N TYR A 188 24.18 3.48 -8.66
CA TYR A 188 23.88 2.06 -8.41
C TYR A 188 25.15 1.22 -8.23
N GLU A 189 26.21 1.54 -9.00
CA GLU A 189 27.49 0.82 -8.93
C GLU A 189 28.21 1.08 -7.61
N PHE A 190 28.09 2.26 -7.04
CA PHE A 190 28.63 2.59 -5.72
C PHE A 190 28.12 1.65 -4.65
N THR A 191 26.78 1.50 -4.54
CA THR A 191 26.17 0.63 -3.56
C THR A 191 26.56 -0.83 -3.78
N ALA A 192 26.56 -1.29 -5.03
CA ALA A 192 27.00 -2.66 -5.37
C ALA A 192 28.47 -2.91 -4.99
N ASN A 193 29.35 -1.96 -5.26
CA ASN A 193 30.76 -2.04 -4.91
C ASN A 193 30.98 -2.03 -3.39
N LEU A 194 30.23 -1.23 -2.64
CA LEU A 194 30.30 -1.21 -1.18
C LEU A 194 29.87 -2.57 -0.59
N GLU A 195 28.78 -3.15 -1.09
CA GLU A 195 28.35 -4.51 -0.70
C GLU A 195 29.40 -5.56 -1.00
N ASN A 196 30.03 -5.52 -2.18
CA ASN A 196 31.11 -6.43 -2.54
C ASN A 196 32.36 -6.24 -1.66
N ASN A 197 32.68 -5.01 -1.26
CA ASN A 197 33.78 -4.73 -0.34
C ASN A 197 33.48 -5.28 1.06
N LEU A 198 32.23 -5.21 1.52
CA LEU A 198 31.81 -5.81 2.79
C LEU A 198 31.92 -7.34 2.75
N ASP A 199 31.60 -7.98 1.61
CA ASP A 199 31.81 -9.42 1.43
C ASP A 199 33.30 -9.78 1.49
N LYS A 200 34.21 -9.00 0.89
CA LYS A 200 35.67 -9.17 0.99
C LYS A 200 36.19 -8.97 2.42
N VAL A 201 35.61 -8.01 3.17
CA VAL A 201 35.92 -7.86 4.60
C VAL A 201 35.51 -9.10 5.38
N ALA A 202 34.34 -9.67 5.10
CA ALA A 202 33.87 -10.91 5.73
C ALA A 202 34.79 -12.12 5.42
N GLN A 203 35.39 -12.15 4.24
CA GLN A 203 36.36 -13.16 3.81
C GLN A 203 37.80 -12.91 4.34
N GLY A 204 38.03 -11.74 4.98
CA GLY A 204 39.33 -11.35 5.50
C GLY A 204 40.30 -10.82 4.42
N GLU A 205 39.81 -10.50 3.25
CA GLU A 205 40.59 -9.96 2.13
C GLU A 205 40.82 -8.47 2.21
N LEU A 206 39.91 -7.71 2.88
CA LEU A 206 39.99 -6.26 3.09
C LEU A 206 39.90 -5.92 4.57
N ASP A 207 40.59 -4.84 4.95
CA ASP A 207 40.43 -4.23 6.28
C ASP A 207 39.18 -3.32 6.29
N TRP A 208 38.29 -3.58 7.22
CA TRP A 208 37.03 -2.83 7.37
C TRP A 208 37.25 -1.35 7.65
N LYS A 209 38.38 -0.97 8.31
CA LYS A 209 38.69 0.44 8.59
C LYS A 209 38.99 1.21 7.31
N ASN A 210 39.75 0.61 6.40
CA ASN A 210 40.04 1.24 5.13
C ASN A 210 38.76 1.48 4.31
N VAL A 211 37.86 0.50 4.30
CA VAL A 211 36.56 0.66 3.59
C VAL A 211 35.74 1.79 4.20
N LEU A 212 35.73 1.91 5.54
CA LEU A 212 35.02 2.99 6.22
C LEU A 212 35.69 4.36 6.04
N ASP A 213 37.01 4.43 6.09
CA ASP A 213 37.77 5.68 5.94
C ASP A 213 37.61 6.26 4.52
N ASP A 214 37.64 5.41 3.49
CA ASP A 214 37.42 5.80 2.10
C ASP A 214 35.99 6.34 1.92
N PHE A 215 35.00 5.61 2.40
CA PHE A 215 33.60 6.07 2.35
C PHE A 215 33.40 7.39 3.11
N TYR A 216 33.89 7.45 4.35
CA TYR A 216 33.67 8.61 5.21
C TYR A 216 34.34 9.88 4.67
N SER A 217 35.53 9.74 4.08
CA SER A 217 36.27 10.86 3.50
C SER A 217 35.53 11.47 2.31
N ALA A 218 35.01 10.65 1.41
CA ALA A 218 34.17 11.09 0.30
C ALA A 218 32.86 11.73 0.79
N PHE A 219 32.12 11.04 1.66
CA PHE A 219 30.87 11.51 2.23
C PHE A 219 31.00 12.85 2.97
N GLN A 220 32.06 13.04 3.77
CA GLN A 220 32.30 14.31 4.49
C GLN A 220 32.52 15.47 3.52
N LYS A 221 33.21 15.25 2.43
CA LYS A 221 33.43 16.29 1.39
C LYS A 221 32.10 16.72 0.79
N ASP A 222 31.24 15.76 0.42
CA ASP A 222 29.94 16.05 -0.17
C ASP A 222 29.00 16.70 0.86
N LEU A 223 29.04 16.26 2.11
CA LEU A 223 28.25 16.84 3.20
C LEU A 223 28.61 18.30 3.46
N VAL A 224 29.90 18.63 3.48
CA VAL A 224 30.38 20.02 3.60
C VAL A 224 29.89 20.84 2.42
N SER A 225 30.06 20.34 1.20
CA SER A 225 29.56 21.00 -0.02
C SER A 225 28.05 21.23 0.02
N ALA A 226 27.27 20.23 0.37
CA ALA A 226 25.82 20.30 0.48
C ALA A 226 25.32 21.27 1.56
N SER A 227 26.15 21.52 2.59
CA SER A 227 25.82 22.40 3.72
C SER A 227 26.17 23.87 3.49
N MET A 228 26.79 24.23 2.37
CA MET A 228 27.15 25.62 2.07
C MET A 228 25.88 26.46 1.82
N GLU A 229 25.87 27.70 2.28
CA GLU A 229 24.78 28.65 2.03
C GLU A 229 24.65 29.00 0.55
N ASP A 230 25.80 29.21 -0.12
CA ASP A 230 25.87 29.46 -1.57
C ASP A 230 26.41 28.21 -2.30
N GLY A 231 25.60 27.67 -3.22
CA GLY A 231 25.98 26.50 -4.03
C GLY A 231 25.80 25.15 -3.34
N GLY A 232 25.25 25.11 -2.12
CA GLY A 232 24.91 23.89 -1.42
C GLY A 232 23.60 23.25 -1.90
N MET A 233 23.07 22.30 -1.12
CA MET A 233 21.82 21.61 -1.44
C MET A 233 20.68 22.61 -1.63
N ARG A 234 19.98 22.53 -2.77
CA ARG A 234 18.88 23.45 -3.10
C ARG A 234 17.74 23.32 -2.09
N SER A 235 17.29 24.45 -1.54
CA SER A 235 16.17 24.51 -0.62
C SER A 235 14.83 24.29 -1.36
N ASN A 236 13.89 23.63 -0.70
CA ASN A 236 12.52 23.44 -1.22
C ASN A 236 11.70 24.73 -0.95
N LYS A 237 11.88 25.77 -1.75
CA LYS A 237 11.13 27.03 -1.61
C LYS A 237 9.65 26.75 -1.90
N PRO A 238 8.74 27.12 -1.00
CA PRO A 238 7.32 26.94 -1.24
C PRO A 238 6.82 27.86 -2.37
N THR A 239 5.94 27.34 -3.23
CA THR A 239 5.34 28.14 -4.31
C THR A 239 4.14 28.92 -3.77
N THR A 240 4.21 30.24 -3.82
CA THR A 240 3.11 31.12 -3.42
C THR A 240 2.03 31.17 -4.50
N THR A 241 0.77 31.01 -4.12
CA THR A 241 -0.38 31.11 -5.01
C THR A 241 -1.18 32.40 -4.72
N ASN A 242 -2.13 32.71 -5.59
CA ASN A 242 -3.08 33.80 -5.40
C ASN A 242 -4.39 33.36 -4.70
N LEU A 243 -4.40 32.16 -4.10
CA LEU A 243 -5.53 31.66 -3.33
C LEU A 243 -5.59 32.33 -1.96
N VAL A 244 -6.75 32.85 -1.60
CA VAL A 244 -6.98 33.49 -0.31
C VAL A 244 -7.18 32.43 0.77
N CYS A 245 -6.58 32.65 1.94
CA CYS A 245 -6.80 31.76 3.08
C CYS A 245 -8.23 31.91 3.61
N PRO A 246 -9.00 30.82 3.74
CA PRO A 246 -10.39 30.89 4.20
C PRO A 246 -10.52 31.31 5.67
N ASP A 247 -9.49 31.18 6.50
CA ASP A 247 -9.56 31.47 7.94
C ASP A 247 -9.13 32.90 8.29
N CYS A 248 -7.96 33.33 7.82
CA CYS A 248 -7.40 34.63 8.18
C CYS A 248 -7.46 35.65 7.05
N SER A 249 -8.03 35.29 5.90
CA SER A 249 -8.12 36.15 4.70
C SER A 249 -6.76 36.64 4.18
N SER A 250 -5.64 36.02 4.60
CA SER A 250 -4.32 36.27 4.00
C SER A 250 -4.40 36.08 2.49
N PRO A 251 -3.82 36.97 1.68
CA PRO A 251 -4.01 36.97 0.23
C PRO A 251 -3.41 35.76 -0.46
N ASN A 252 -2.54 35.00 0.22
CA ASN A 252 -1.79 33.93 -0.38
C ASN A 252 -1.85 32.64 0.43
N MET A 253 -2.15 31.53 -0.25
CA MET A 253 -1.80 30.20 0.21
C MET A 253 -0.56 29.70 -0.53
N VAL A 254 0.18 28.82 0.09
CA VAL A 254 1.49 28.36 -0.38
C VAL A 254 1.44 26.86 -0.60
N ILE A 255 1.89 26.42 -1.78
CA ILE A 255 2.02 25.01 -2.11
C ILE A 255 3.21 24.44 -1.32
N ARG A 256 2.95 23.42 -0.49
CA ARG A 256 3.95 22.71 0.31
C ARG A 256 3.87 21.21 0.07
N ASN A 257 5.00 20.53 0.26
CA ASN A 257 5.12 19.08 0.13
C ASN A 257 5.32 18.43 1.50
N SER A 258 4.67 17.29 1.74
CA SER A 258 4.85 16.48 2.94
C SER A 258 4.85 14.98 2.59
N SER A 259 5.15 14.12 3.56
CA SER A 259 5.02 12.67 3.42
C SER A 259 3.59 12.22 3.03
N ASN A 260 2.57 13.02 3.39
CA ASN A 260 1.18 12.75 3.06
C ASN A 260 0.74 13.31 1.70
N GLY A 261 1.62 13.99 0.97
CA GLY A 261 1.36 14.57 -0.33
C GLY A 261 1.50 16.09 -0.36
N VAL A 262 1.02 16.69 -1.46
CA VAL A 262 0.99 18.14 -1.65
C VAL A 262 -0.19 18.73 -0.89
N PHE A 263 0.00 19.88 -0.28
CA PHE A 263 -1.04 20.61 0.42
C PHE A 263 -0.87 22.13 0.28
N LEU A 264 -1.91 22.89 0.50
CA LEU A 264 -1.84 24.35 0.59
C LEU A 264 -1.78 24.76 2.06
N GLY A 265 -0.76 25.53 2.43
CA GLY A 265 -0.61 26.13 3.75
C GLY A 265 -0.80 27.65 3.68
N CYS A 266 -1.34 28.24 4.74
CA CYS A 266 -1.43 29.71 4.81
C CYS A 266 -0.04 30.35 4.84
N SER A 267 0.19 31.44 4.09
CA SER A 267 1.44 32.20 4.13
C SER A 267 1.70 32.83 5.50
N ALA A 268 0.66 33.17 6.25
CA ALA A 268 0.77 33.69 7.61
C ALA A 268 1.20 32.65 8.65
N TYR A 269 1.50 31.41 8.25
CA TYR A 269 2.09 30.39 9.16
C TYR A 269 3.47 30.81 9.68
N GLU A 270 4.22 31.57 8.91
CA GLU A 270 5.56 32.04 9.25
C GLU A 270 5.53 33.25 10.21
N ASN A 271 4.37 33.88 10.43
CA ASN A 271 4.21 34.96 11.39
C ASN A 271 4.35 34.46 12.82
N THR A 272 4.64 35.37 13.74
CA THR A 272 4.76 35.10 15.17
C THR A 272 3.57 35.65 15.95
N GLY A 273 3.27 35.07 17.11
CA GLY A 273 2.19 35.53 17.97
C GLY A 273 0.77 35.23 17.42
N ASP A 274 -0.16 36.15 17.69
CA ASP A 274 -1.59 36.01 17.35
C ASP A 274 -1.87 36.12 15.85
N ASP A 275 -0.93 36.66 15.05
CA ASP A 275 -1.04 36.76 13.60
C ASP A 275 -0.70 35.45 12.86
N LYS A 276 -0.33 34.40 13.60
CA LYS A 276 0.03 33.11 13.04
C LYS A 276 -1.21 32.31 12.67
N CYS A 277 -1.37 32.03 11.37
CA CYS A 277 -2.44 31.16 10.87
C CYS A 277 -1.92 29.75 10.55
N LYS A 278 -2.53 28.73 11.14
CA LYS A 278 -2.15 27.31 10.93
C LYS A 278 -3.02 26.59 9.90
N LYS A 279 -3.83 27.33 9.15
CA LYS A 279 -4.77 26.75 8.17
C LYS A 279 -4.02 26.02 7.08
N THR A 280 -4.47 24.79 6.80
CA THR A 280 -4.02 23.98 5.67
C THR A 280 -5.22 23.43 4.90
N LEU A 281 -5.06 23.28 3.59
CA LEU A 281 -6.00 22.58 2.71
C LEU A 281 -5.27 21.38 2.12
N ASN A 282 -5.75 20.18 2.43
CA ASN A 282 -5.23 18.96 1.83
C ASN A 282 -5.75 18.84 0.39
N LEU A 283 -4.87 18.53 -0.53
CA LEU A 283 -5.19 18.37 -1.94
C LEU A 283 -5.38 16.89 -2.28
N VAL A 284 -6.37 16.60 -3.12
CA VAL A 284 -6.57 15.25 -3.66
C VAL A 284 -5.82 15.15 -4.98
N SER A 285 -5.09 14.04 -5.21
CA SER A 285 -4.35 13.82 -6.45
C SER A 285 -5.27 13.89 -7.66
N GLY A 286 -4.81 14.56 -8.69
CA GLY A 286 -5.64 14.87 -9.86
C GLY A 286 -5.92 13.69 -10.79
N ASP A 287 -5.15 12.60 -10.68
CA ASP A 287 -5.50 11.36 -11.39
C ASP A 287 -6.82 10.76 -10.89
N GLU A 288 -7.32 11.27 -9.76
CA GLU A 288 -8.60 10.92 -9.16
C GLU A 288 -9.66 12.03 -9.30
N ALA A 289 -9.26 13.24 -9.75
CA ALA A 289 -10.13 14.39 -9.94
C ALA A 289 -10.54 14.50 -11.41
N ILE A 290 -11.76 14.07 -11.74
CA ILE A 290 -12.31 14.09 -13.10
C ILE A 290 -13.38 15.16 -13.24
N SER A 291 -13.58 15.68 -14.46
CA SER A 291 -14.70 16.55 -14.79
C SER A 291 -16.01 15.78 -14.67
N VAL A 292 -17.06 16.44 -14.16
CA VAL A 292 -18.37 15.82 -14.00
C VAL A 292 -18.98 15.43 -15.35
N ASP A 293 -18.65 16.17 -16.40
CA ASP A 293 -19.21 16.01 -17.74
C ASP A 293 -18.37 15.11 -18.67
N ASP A 294 -17.22 14.59 -18.20
CA ASP A 294 -16.24 13.91 -19.05
C ASP A 294 -16.29 12.39 -18.85
N ASN A 295 -16.83 11.69 -19.86
CA ASN A 295 -16.83 10.22 -19.89
C ASN A 295 -15.59 9.62 -20.57
N GLU A 296 -14.67 10.43 -21.11
CA GLU A 296 -13.48 9.99 -21.86
C GLU A 296 -12.20 10.05 -21.02
N GLU A 297 -12.14 9.20 -20.04
CA GLU A 297 -11.12 9.17 -19.00
C GLU A 297 -9.71 8.80 -19.51
N ALA A 298 -9.62 8.04 -20.59
CA ALA A 298 -8.36 7.52 -21.10
C ALA A 298 -7.59 8.54 -21.95
N GLU A 299 -8.29 9.42 -22.68
CA GLU A 299 -7.65 10.40 -23.56
C GLU A 299 -7.11 11.61 -22.77
N ASN A 300 -7.78 11.99 -21.69
CA ASN A 300 -7.34 13.09 -20.83
C ASN A 300 -6.05 12.79 -20.04
N LEU A 301 -5.74 11.53 -19.77
CA LEU A 301 -4.47 11.13 -19.16
C LEU A 301 -3.28 11.28 -20.12
N LEU A 302 -3.51 11.28 -21.43
CA LEU A 302 -2.48 11.48 -22.46
C LEU A 302 -2.17 12.96 -22.70
N ILE A 303 -3.09 13.87 -22.34
CA ILE A 303 -2.95 15.32 -22.56
C ILE A 303 -2.75 16.03 -21.23
N LYS A 304 -1.62 15.76 -20.54
CA LYS A 304 -1.25 16.56 -19.37
C LYS A 304 -0.96 18.00 -19.80
N LYS A 305 -1.56 18.97 -19.09
CA LYS A 305 -1.21 20.40 -19.25
C LYS A 305 0.29 20.59 -19.12
N ARG A 306 0.81 21.54 -19.89
CA ARG A 306 2.23 21.94 -19.85
C ARG A 306 2.40 23.21 -19.03
N CYS A 307 3.43 23.23 -18.21
CA CYS A 307 3.77 24.39 -17.41
C CYS A 307 4.05 25.61 -18.31
N PRO A 308 3.40 26.76 -18.11
CA PRO A 308 3.61 27.94 -18.94
C PRO A 308 5.02 28.54 -18.79
N LYS A 309 5.77 28.16 -17.75
CA LYS A 309 7.13 28.67 -17.49
C LYS A 309 8.24 27.78 -18.05
N CYS A 310 8.11 26.45 -18.03
CA CYS A 310 9.18 25.53 -18.37
C CYS A 310 8.74 24.34 -19.25
N GLU A 311 7.51 24.34 -19.74
CA GLU A 311 6.91 23.33 -20.64
C GLU A 311 6.88 21.87 -20.09
N THR A 312 7.32 21.65 -18.85
CA THR A 312 7.20 20.34 -18.18
C THR A 312 5.73 20.01 -17.93
N SER A 313 5.37 18.74 -17.97
CA SER A 313 4.00 18.30 -17.63
C SER A 313 3.64 18.71 -16.20
N MET A 314 2.39 19.10 -15.99
CA MET A 314 1.90 19.54 -14.69
C MET A 314 1.23 18.39 -13.93
N ASP A 315 1.43 18.36 -12.63
CA ASP A 315 0.69 17.50 -11.70
C ASP A 315 -0.62 18.18 -11.31
N ASN A 316 -1.71 17.44 -11.25
CA ASN A 316 -3.04 17.97 -11.01
C ASN A 316 -3.50 17.64 -9.59
N TYR A 317 -4.24 18.57 -8.95
CA TYR A 317 -4.76 18.38 -7.60
C TYR A 317 -6.15 19.02 -7.50
N LEU A 318 -7.10 18.34 -6.86
CA LEU A 318 -8.40 18.89 -6.55
C LEU A 318 -8.29 19.74 -5.28
N ILE A 319 -8.70 21.01 -5.37
CA ILE A 319 -8.85 21.91 -4.21
C ILE A 319 -10.23 21.69 -3.59
N ASP A 320 -11.27 21.79 -4.42
CA ASP A 320 -12.69 21.59 -4.08
C ASP A 320 -13.47 21.20 -5.34
N GLU A 321 -14.79 21.08 -5.24
CA GLU A 321 -15.67 20.67 -6.35
C GLU A 321 -15.69 21.66 -7.54
N THR A 322 -15.17 22.87 -7.35
CA THR A 322 -15.18 23.94 -8.35
C THR A 322 -13.79 24.33 -8.84
N ARG A 323 -12.72 23.90 -8.16
CA ARG A 323 -11.35 24.34 -8.45
C ARG A 323 -10.35 23.20 -8.46
N LYS A 324 -9.58 23.13 -9.52
CA LYS A 324 -8.48 22.21 -9.72
C LYS A 324 -7.16 22.99 -9.82
N LEU A 325 -6.13 22.55 -9.11
CA LEU A 325 -4.80 23.14 -9.12
C LEU A 325 -3.88 22.30 -9.98
N HIS A 326 -3.24 22.94 -10.94
CA HIS A 326 -2.15 22.37 -11.73
C HIS A 326 -0.82 22.92 -11.20
N VAL A 327 0.11 22.06 -10.86
CA VAL A 327 1.44 22.43 -10.34
C VAL A 327 2.50 21.86 -11.26
N CYS A 328 3.51 22.65 -11.59
CA CYS A 328 4.62 22.19 -12.41
C CYS A 328 5.24 20.90 -11.86
N GLY A 329 5.47 19.91 -12.73
CA GLY A 329 6.13 18.66 -12.37
C GLY A 329 7.53 18.86 -11.78
N LYS A 330 8.21 19.97 -12.11
CA LYS A 330 9.49 20.40 -11.52
C LYS A 330 9.35 21.22 -10.22
N SER A 331 8.14 21.40 -9.67
CA SER A 331 8.02 22.07 -8.36
C SER A 331 8.77 21.28 -7.27
N PRO A 332 9.54 21.92 -6.38
CA PRO A 332 9.61 23.39 -6.12
C PRO A 332 10.61 24.17 -6.98
N ASP A 333 11.36 23.56 -7.87
CA ASP A 333 12.38 24.25 -8.67
C ASP A 333 11.78 25.16 -9.75
N CYS A 334 10.56 24.86 -10.17
CA CYS A 334 9.74 25.73 -10.98
C CYS A 334 8.46 26.07 -10.23
N ASP A 335 8.20 27.35 -10.05
CA ASP A 335 7.03 27.90 -9.36
C ASP A 335 5.81 28.04 -10.29
N GLY A 336 5.79 27.34 -11.42
CA GLY A 336 4.65 27.33 -12.34
C GLY A 336 3.44 26.65 -11.75
N TYR A 337 2.31 27.33 -11.71
CA TYR A 337 1.01 26.77 -11.35
C TYR A 337 -0.11 27.39 -12.17
N GLU A 338 -1.26 26.74 -12.20
CA GLU A 338 -2.49 27.24 -12.82
C GLU A 338 -3.69 26.74 -12.02
N ILE A 339 -4.74 27.56 -11.89
CA ILE A 339 -5.99 27.18 -11.27
C ILE A 339 -7.04 27.08 -12.37
N GLU A 340 -7.67 25.92 -12.46
CA GLU A 340 -8.77 25.66 -13.38
C GLU A 340 -10.08 25.69 -12.60
N GLU A 341 -11.03 26.49 -13.10
CA GLU A 341 -12.39 26.56 -12.58
C GLU A 341 -13.31 25.66 -13.41
N GLY A 342 -14.18 24.92 -12.75
CA GLY A 342 -15.09 23.96 -13.39
C GLY A 342 -15.93 23.21 -12.38
N GLN A 343 -16.53 22.09 -12.80
CA GLN A 343 -17.19 21.15 -11.90
C GLN A 343 -16.40 19.85 -11.90
N PHE A 344 -15.86 19.48 -10.73
CA PHE A 344 -14.99 18.34 -10.58
C PHE A 344 -15.54 17.36 -9.56
N LYS A 345 -15.29 16.06 -9.77
CA LYS A 345 -15.59 14.99 -8.83
C LYS A 345 -14.39 14.07 -8.67
N ILE A 346 -14.38 13.29 -7.60
CA ILE A 346 -13.35 12.28 -7.38
C ILE A 346 -13.77 10.99 -8.08
N LYS A 347 -12.88 10.42 -8.87
CA LYS A 347 -13.10 9.17 -9.59
C LYS A 347 -13.55 8.05 -8.64
N GLY A 348 -14.63 7.37 -9.02
CA GLY A 348 -15.18 6.26 -8.21
C GLY A 348 -15.83 6.70 -6.90
N TYR A 349 -16.14 8.00 -6.75
CA TYR A 349 -16.90 8.53 -5.65
C TYR A 349 -18.09 9.36 -6.18
N ASP A 350 -19.22 8.72 -6.29
CA ASP A 350 -20.52 9.35 -6.60
C ASP A 350 -21.37 9.55 -5.33
N GLY A 351 -20.71 9.56 -4.17
CA GLY A 351 -21.37 9.57 -2.88
C GLY A 351 -21.91 10.92 -2.44
N PRO A 352 -22.84 10.89 -1.47
CA PRO A 352 -23.43 12.09 -0.91
C PRO A 352 -22.42 12.88 -0.08
N THR A 353 -22.67 14.20 0.08
CA THR A 353 -22.13 14.98 1.17
C THR A 353 -22.42 14.24 2.49
N LEU A 354 -21.36 13.88 3.22
CA LEU A 354 -21.49 13.12 4.45
C LEU A 354 -21.56 14.09 5.63
N GLU A 355 -22.62 13.99 6.42
CA GLU A 355 -22.70 14.72 7.68
C GLU A 355 -21.92 14.01 8.79
N CYS A 356 -21.26 14.78 9.63
CA CYS A 356 -20.55 14.29 10.80
C CYS A 356 -21.54 13.78 11.84
N HIS A 357 -21.45 12.51 12.17
CA HIS A 357 -22.32 11.86 13.15
C HIS A 357 -22.19 12.41 14.57
N LYS A 358 -21.11 13.17 14.87
CA LYS A 358 -20.91 13.79 16.20
C LYS A 358 -21.43 15.20 16.32
N CYS A 359 -21.25 16.02 15.30
CA CYS A 359 -21.57 17.45 15.39
C CYS A 359 -22.48 17.98 14.27
N GLY A 360 -22.91 17.14 13.33
CA GLY A 360 -23.77 17.53 12.22
C GLY A 360 -23.10 18.39 11.13
N SER A 361 -21.82 18.78 11.31
CA SER A 361 -21.11 19.56 10.28
C SER A 361 -20.77 18.68 9.09
N GLU A 362 -20.57 19.29 7.94
CA GLU A 362 -20.14 18.60 6.71
C GLU A 362 -18.77 17.91 6.89
N MET A 363 -18.61 16.75 6.27
CA MET A 363 -17.33 16.02 6.22
C MET A 363 -16.77 16.06 4.80
N GLN A 364 -15.51 16.43 4.67
CA GLN A 364 -14.80 16.47 3.39
C GLN A 364 -13.93 15.22 3.22
N LEU A 365 -13.89 14.68 1.99
CA LEU A 365 -12.99 13.60 1.64
C LEU A 365 -11.54 14.11 1.63
N LYS A 366 -10.67 13.42 2.37
CA LYS A 366 -9.24 13.74 2.55
C LYS A 366 -8.41 12.50 2.27
N THR A 367 -7.15 12.68 1.88
CA THR A 367 -6.19 11.59 1.74
C THR A 367 -5.22 11.61 2.93
N GLY A 368 -5.03 10.47 3.58
CA GLY A 368 -4.11 10.29 4.70
C GLY A 368 -3.17 9.10 4.49
N ARG A 369 -2.28 8.89 5.46
CA ARG A 369 -1.28 7.79 5.43
C ARG A 369 -1.92 6.40 5.19
N PHE A 370 -3.14 6.18 5.64
CA PHE A 370 -3.85 4.91 5.55
C PHE A 370 -4.93 4.88 4.45
N GLY A 371 -4.88 5.83 3.51
CA GLY A 371 -5.83 5.95 2.42
C GLY A 371 -6.83 7.10 2.59
N LYS A 372 -7.89 7.08 1.79
CA LYS A 372 -8.92 8.13 1.78
C LYS A 372 -9.82 8.02 2.99
N TYR A 373 -10.20 9.17 3.55
CA TYR A 373 -11.11 9.26 4.67
C TYR A 373 -11.89 10.58 4.64
N PHE A 374 -13.07 10.58 5.24
CA PHE A 374 -13.83 11.79 5.49
C PHE A 374 -13.36 12.44 6.78
N GLY A 375 -13.00 13.70 6.74
CA GLY A 375 -12.66 14.52 7.91
C GLY A 375 -13.71 15.58 8.13
N CYS A 376 -14.18 15.74 9.37
CA CYS A 376 -15.12 16.81 9.74
C CYS A 376 -14.50 18.18 9.49
N LEU A 377 -15.28 19.12 8.93
CA LEU A 377 -14.83 20.49 8.70
C LEU A 377 -14.86 21.37 9.95
N ASN A 378 -15.52 20.91 11.01
CA ASN A 378 -15.49 21.58 12.31
C ASN A 378 -14.18 21.23 13.03
N ASP A 379 -13.28 22.20 13.14
CA ASP A 379 -11.95 22.04 13.73
C ASP A 379 -11.98 21.57 15.20
N ASN A 380 -13.06 21.84 15.93
CA ASN A 380 -13.24 21.39 17.30
C ASN A 380 -13.78 19.95 17.41
N CYS A 381 -14.18 19.33 16.30
CA CYS A 381 -14.77 17.99 16.31
C CYS A 381 -13.75 16.88 16.09
N GLY A 382 -12.82 17.06 15.14
CA GLY A 382 -11.75 16.09 14.83
C GLY A 382 -12.22 14.71 14.34
N THR A 383 -13.52 14.52 14.08
CA THR A 383 -14.07 13.21 13.69
C THR A 383 -13.66 12.82 12.28
N THR A 384 -13.26 11.56 12.09
CA THR A 384 -12.89 11.01 10.78
C THR A 384 -13.60 9.70 10.50
N ARG A 385 -13.84 9.39 9.22
CA ARG A 385 -14.38 8.12 8.74
C ARG A 385 -13.62 7.65 7.51
N ALA A 386 -13.01 6.49 7.56
CA ALA A 386 -12.27 5.93 6.41
C ALA A 386 -13.23 5.61 5.25
N LEU A 387 -12.75 5.76 4.01
CA LEU A 387 -13.44 5.32 2.80
C LEU A 387 -13.11 3.84 2.56
N GLN A 388 -14.12 3.02 2.28
CA GLN A 388 -13.96 1.62 1.91
C GLN A 388 -13.64 1.49 0.42
N ARG A 389 -13.17 0.30 0.00
CA ARG A 389 -12.85 0.03 -1.41
C ARG A 389 -14.06 0.08 -2.36
N ASN A 390 -15.26 -0.07 -1.83
CA ASN A 390 -16.52 0.04 -2.57
C ASN A 390 -17.01 1.49 -2.73
N GLY A 391 -16.23 2.49 -2.28
CA GLY A 391 -16.61 3.90 -2.33
C GLY A 391 -17.53 4.36 -1.20
N GLU A 392 -17.91 3.48 -0.26
CA GLU A 392 -18.76 3.85 0.87
C GLU A 392 -17.94 4.27 2.09
N PRO A 393 -18.46 5.20 2.93
CA PRO A 393 -17.82 5.49 4.21
C PRO A 393 -17.89 4.28 5.14
N LYS A 394 -16.78 4.02 5.85
CA LYS A 394 -16.76 2.95 6.86
C LYS A 394 -17.89 3.17 7.87
N PRO A 395 -18.61 2.10 8.28
CA PRO A 395 -19.66 2.21 9.28
C PRO A 395 -19.17 2.90 10.56
N ILE A 396 -20.08 3.61 11.21
CA ILE A 396 -19.79 4.22 12.52
C ILE A 396 -19.59 3.10 13.51
N THR A 397 -18.47 3.10 14.22
CA THR A 397 -18.15 2.13 15.27
C THR A 397 -18.22 2.79 16.65
N MET A 398 -18.38 1.97 17.67
CA MET A 398 -18.36 2.39 19.07
C MET A 398 -16.99 3.05 19.40
N GLU A 399 -17.01 4.08 20.25
CA GLU A 399 -15.77 4.64 20.78
C GLU A 399 -15.08 3.62 21.68
N PRO A 400 -13.75 3.45 21.61
CA PRO A 400 -13.03 2.53 22.49
C PRO A 400 -13.21 2.91 23.96
N ILE A 401 -13.47 1.93 24.81
CA ILE A 401 -13.56 2.11 26.27
C ILE A 401 -12.29 1.57 26.91
N GLU A 402 -11.56 2.39 27.66
CA GLU A 402 -10.38 1.95 28.41
C GLU A 402 -10.77 1.17 29.66
N LEU A 403 -10.05 0.08 29.92
CA LEU A 403 -10.24 -0.82 31.04
C LEU A 403 -8.95 -0.94 31.86
N PRO A 404 -8.56 0.11 32.62
CA PRO A 404 -7.27 0.14 33.32
C PRO A 404 -7.09 -1.00 34.32
N ASP A 405 -8.19 -1.44 34.94
CA ASP A 405 -8.20 -2.50 35.94
C ASP A 405 -8.15 -3.92 35.34
N LEU A 406 -8.40 -4.04 34.03
CA LEU A 406 -8.39 -5.33 33.35
C LEU A 406 -7.07 -5.55 32.62
N LYS A 407 -6.12 -6.22 33.29
CA LYS A 407 -4.80 -6.49 32.74
C LYS A 407 -4.84 -7.48 31.58
N CYS A 408 -3.99 -7.24 30.58
CA CYS A 408 -3.73 -8.13 29.47
C CYS A 408 -3.12 -9.45 29.97
N ILE A 409 -3.56 -10.60 29.41
CA ILE A 409 -3.12 -11.93 29.86
C ILE A 409 -1.63 -12.18 29.50
N LYS A 410 -1.18 -11.61 28.39
CA LYS A 410 0.17 -11.88 27.84
C LYS A 410 1.20 -10.79 28.13
N CYS A 411 0.80 -9.66 28.66
CA CYS A 411 1.67 -8.54 28.96
C CYS A 411 1.14 -7.74 30.15
N GLU A 412 1.94 -6.79 30.68
CA GLU A 412 1.54 -5.92 31.81
C GLU A 412 0.58 -4.78 31.40
N ASP A 413 0.15 -4.76 30.16
CA ASP A 413 -0.74 -3.76 29.59
C ASP A 413 -2.22 -3.99 30.02
N HIS A 414 -3.09 -3.03 29.78
CA HIS A 414 -4.52 -3.18 30.05
C HIS A 414 -5.30 -3.37 28.74
N TYR A 415 -6.57 -3.74 28.83
CA TYR A 415 -7.45 -3.90 27.67
C TYR A 415 -8.24 -2.64 27.37
N LEU A 416 -8.57 -2.49 26.07
CA LEU A 416 -9.59 -1.59 25.55
C LEU A 416 -10.73 -2.43 24.98
N LEU A 417 -11.96 -2.09 25.33
CA LEU A 417 -13.13 -2.63 24.62
C LEU A 417 -13.33 -1.89 23.31
N ARG A 418 -13.32 -2.59 22.22
CA ARG A 418 -13.45 -2.07 20.85
C ARG A 418 -14.56 -2.78 20.09
N ASP A 419 -15.12 -2.11 19.10
CA ASP A 419 -16.06 -2.64 18.14
C ASP A 419 -15.40 -2.81 16.76
N SER A 420 -15.78 -3.85 16.05
CA SER A 420 -15.30 -4.15 14.69
C SER A 420 -16.41 -4.79 13.85
N MET A 421 -16.14 -5.03 12.58
CA MET A 421 -17.02 -5.83 11.70
C MET A 421 -17.24 -7.28 12.19
N LYS A 422 -16.50 -7.71 13.20
CA LYS A 422 -16.66 -9.03 13.86
C LYS A 422 -17.27 -8.92 15.26
N GLY A 423 -17.85 -7.76 15.59
CA GLY A 423 -18.44 -7.46 16.89
C GLY A 423 -17.44 -6.95 17.93
N LEU A 424 -17.89 -6.93 19.20
CA LEU A 424 -17.12 -6.45 20.33
C LEU A 424 -15.94 -7.38 20.67
N PHE A 425 -14.78 -6.77 20.95
CA PHE A 425 -13.58 -7.50 21.36
C PHE A 425 -12.73 -6.64 22.32
N LEU A 426 -11.98 -7.31 23.16
CA LEU A 426 -10.96 -6.70 23.99
C LEU A 426 -9.62 -6.75 23.25
N ALA A 427 -8.94 -5.61 23.15
CA ALA A 427 -7.60 -5.50 22.58
C ALA A 427 -6.66 -4.87 23.60
N ALA A 428 -5.39 -5.28 23.62
CA ALA A 428 -4.38 -4.62 24.45
C ALA A 428 -4.29 -3.12 24.11
N SER A 429 -4.05 -2.25 25.09
CA SER A 429 -4.06 -0.79 24.92
C SER A 429 -3.02 -0.31 23.89
N GLN A 430 -1.91 -1.04 23.75
CA GLN A 430 -0.87 -0.74 22.76
C GLN A 430 -1.06 -1.41 21.39
N TYR A 431 -2.26 -1.93 21.09
CA TYR A 431 -2.56 -2.45 19.76
C TYR A 431 -2.29 -1.37 18.68
N PRO A 432 -1.60 -1.66 17.56
CA PRO A 432 -1.20 -2.97 17.04
C PRO A 432 0.20 -3.49 17.45
N LYS A 433 0.94 -2.78 18.29
CA LYS A 433 2.27 -3.25 18.78
C LYS A 433 2.11 -4.54 19.58
N ASN A 434 1.18 -4.55 20.51
CA ASN A 434 0.73 -5.76 21.18
C ASN A 434 -0.59 -6.22 20.53
N ARG A 435 -0.60 -7.40 19.91
CA ARG A 435 -1.74 -7.93 19.16
C ARG A 435 -2.65 -8.86 19.96
N GLU A 436 -2.55 -8.83 21.29
CA GLU A 436 -3.43 -9.61 22.16
C GLU A 436 -4.86 -9.14 21.99
N THR A 437 -5.75 -10.07 21.69
CA THR A 437 -7.20 -9.82 21.59
C THR A 437 -7.99 -11.01 22.11
N ARG A 438 -9.12 -10.76 22.73
CA ARG A 438 -10.08 -11.80 23.15
C ARG A 438 -11.52 -11.31 23.11
N ALA A 439 -12.45 -12.25 23.18
CA ALA A 439 -13.86 -11.93 23.39
C ALA A 439 -14.09 -11.41 24.82
N PRO A 440 -14.93 -10.38 25.01
CA PRO A 440 -15.31 -9.95 26.36
C PRO A 440 -16.28 -10.95 27.01
N LYS A 441 -16.22 -11.07 28.33
CA LYS A 441 -17.22 -11.79 29.12
C LYS A 441 -18.40 -10.87 29.46
N VAL A 442 -19.58 -11.42 29.62
CA VAL A 442 -20.80 -10.61 29.85
C VAL A 442 -20.67 -9.75 31.10
N HIS A 443 -20.14 -10.29 32.21
CA HIS A 443 -19.96 -9.51 33.44
C HIS A 443 -18.98 -8.33 33.28
N GLU A 444 -17.96 -8.47 32.39
CA GLU A 444 -17.03 -7.37 32.08
C GLU A 444 -17.77 -6.22 31.37
N ILE A 445 -18.75 -6.55 30.50
CA ILE A 445 -19.58 -5.55 29.81
C ILE A 445 -20.55 -4.87 30.79
N LYS A 446 -21.20 -5.63 31.67
CA LYS A 446 -22.15 -5.06 32.64
C LYS A 446 -21.50 -4.08 33.60
N ASN A 447 -20.27 -4.31 34.00
CA ASN A 447 -19.51 -3.39 34.85
C ASN A 447 -19.19 -2.05 34.15
N LEU A 448 -19.50 -1.92 32.86
CA LEU A 448 -19.23 -0.74 32.02
C LEU A 448 -20.52 -0.07 31.52
N GLU A 449 -21.65 -0.22 32.21
CA GLU A 449 -22.95 0.23 31.73
C GLU A 449 -22.94 1.70 31.25
N GLU A 450 -22.52 2.64 32.11
CA GLU A 450 -22.50 4.06 31.78
C GLU A 450 -21.55 4.38 30.62
N GLN A 451 -20.35 3.77 30.63
CA GLN A 451 -19.35 3.94 29.58
C GLN A 451 -19.85 3.38 28.24
N LEU A 452 -20.50 2.21 28.27
CA LEU A 452 -21.05 1.57 27.07
C LEU A 452 -22.18 2.40 26.45
N ILE A 453 -23.11 2.91 27.27
CA ILE A 453 -24.19 3.80 26.82
C ILE A 453 -23.60 5.06 26.18
N SER A 454 -22.60 5.66 26.81
CA SER A 454 -21.93 6.86 26.28
C SER A 454 -21.20 6.56 24.97
N ALA A 455 -20.44 5.47 24.89
CA ALA A 455 -19.67 5.08 23.71
C ALA A 455 -20.54 4.71 22.51
N CYS A 456 -21.75 4.19 22.76
CA CYS A 456 -22.70 3.81 21.74
C CYS A 456 -23.64 4.93 21.28
N ARG A 457 -23.61 6.13 21.90
CA ARG A 457 -24.62 7.19 21.70
C ARG A 457 -24.80 7.63 20.23
N PHE A 458 -23.76 7.54 19.40
CA PHE A 458 -23.77 7.94 17.99
C PHE A 458 -23.97 6.77 17.02
N LEU A 459 -24.13 5.54 17.54
CA LEU A 459 -24.36 4.38 16.67
C LEU A 459 -25.81 4.39 16.14
N PRO A 460 -26.00 4.16 14.84
CA PRO A 460 -27.36 4.08 14.27
C PRO A 460 -28.17 2.91 14.83
N ASN A 461 -27.50 1.81 15.22
CA ASN A 461 -28.13 0.62 15.79
C ASN A 461 -27.45 0.23 17.12
N LYS A 462 -27.56 1.14 18.12
CA LYS A 462 -26.94 0.97 19.44
C LYS A 462 -27.49 -0.22 20.23
N ASP A 463 -28.75 -0.61 19.97
CA ASP A 463 -29.43 -1.66 20.71
C ASP A 463 -28.74 -3.01 20.56
N LYS A 464 -28.05 -3.25 19.44
CA LYS A 464 -27.27 -4.48 19.23
C LYS A 464 -26.11 -4.65 20.24
N HIS A 465 -25.68 -3.57 20.89
CA HIS A 465 -24.65 -3.59 21.94
C HIS A 465 -25.28 -3.52 23.33
N LEU A 466 -26.27 -2.64 23.48
CA LEU A 466 -26.86 -2.36 24.79
C LEU A 466 -27.68 -3.53 25.34
N TYR A 467 -28.21 -4.43 24.51
CA TYR A 467 -28.92 -5.61 25.01
C TYR A 467 -28.03 -6.52 25.86
N LEU A 468 -26.69 -6.45 25.68
CA LEU A 468 -25.74 -7.24 26.47
C LEU A 468 -25.75 -6.88 27.95
N LEU A 469 -26.20 -5.68 28.31
CA LEU A 469 -26.39 -5.26 29.70
C LEU A 469 -27.46 -6.10 30.42
N ASN A 470 -28.43 -6.63 29.66
CA ASN A 470 -29.52 -7.49 30.17
C ASN A 470 -29.25 -9.00 29.95
N ALA A 471 -28.14 -9.36 29.30
CA ALA A 471 -27.83 -10.76 29.02
C ALA A 471 -27.43 -11.51 30.33
N PRO A 472 -27.69 -12.80 30.43
CA PRO A 472 -27.26 -13.61 31.59
C PRO A 472 -25.72 -13.72 31.61
N GLU A 473 -25.13 -13.72 32.82
CA GLU A 473 -23.66 -13.78 32.98
C GLU A 473 -23.12 -15.20 32.97
N LYS A 474 -23.94 -16.13 33.40
CA LYS A 474 -23.59 -17.57 33.55
C LYS A 474 -24.66 -18.46 32.97
N ASP A 475 -24.26 -19.63 32.50
CA ASP A 475 -25.16 -20.70 32.11
C ASP A 475 -25.74 -21.46 33.33
N LYS A 476 -26.59 -22.48 33.07
CA LYS A 476 -27.20 -23.28 34.11
C LYS A 476 -26.20 -24.12 34.93
N ASP A 477 -25.03 -24.36 34.36
CA ASP A 477 -23.93 -25.13 34.96
C ASP A 477 -22.91 -24.23 35.67
N GLY A 478 -23.14 -22.90 35.69
CA GLY A 478 -22.28 -21.92 36.33
C GLY A 478 -21.11 -21.40 35.49
N ASN A 479 -20.96 -21.81 34.22
CA ASN A 479 -19.91 -21.35 33.35
C ASN A 479 -20.17 -19.91 32.86
N GLN A 480 -19.14 -19.12 32.71
CA GLN A 480 -19.24 -17.74 32.24
C GLN A 480 -19.72 -17.69 30.78
N TYR A 481 -20.56 -16.73 30.47
CA TYR A 481 -20.90 -16.40 29.10
C TYR A 481 -19.89 -15.41 28.51
N VAL A 482 -19.45 -15.69 27.25
CA VAL A 482 -18.65 -14.81 26.41
C VAL A 482 -19.52 -14.24 25.30
N VAL A 483 -19.22 -12.99 24.93
CA VAL A 483 -19.89 -12.29 23.84
C VAL A 483 -19.35 -12.80 22.50
N ARG A 484 -20.24 -13.16 21.61
CA ARG A 484 -19.96 -13.58 20.23
C ARG A 484 -20.76 -12.69 19.26
N TYR A 485 -20.44 -12.75 17.99
CA TYR A 485 -21.11 -11.99 16.96
C TYR A 485 -21.48 -12.85 15.77
N ASN A 486 -22.75 -12.77 15.37
CA ASN A 486 -23.25 -13.41 14.15
C ASN A 486 -23.25 -12.37 13.02
N ARG A 487 -22.45 -12.62 11.98
CA ARG A 487 -22.31 -11.71 10.84
C ARG A 487 -23.53 -11.69 9.93
N THR A 488 -24.24 -12.83 9.84
CA THR A 488 -25.40 -12.96 8.95
C THR A 488 -26.57 -12.14 9.45
N ASP A 489 -26.78 -12.16 10.76
CA ASP A 489 -27.90 -11.50 11.41
C ASP A 489 -27.54 -10.12 11.98
N ASP A 490 -26.27 -9.70 11.89
CA ASP A 490 -25.70 -8.44 12.45
C ASP A 490 -26.03 -8.25 13.94
N ILE A 491 -25.96 -9.33 14.74
CA ILE A 491 -26.26 -9.30 16.17
C ILE A 491 -25.16 -9.93 17.01
N HIS A 492 -25.00 -9.43 18.25
CA HIS A 492 -24.24 -10.13 19.26
C HIS A 492 -25.10 -11.24 19.88
N TYR A 493 -24.47 -12.28 20.36
CA TYR A 493 -25.10 -13.34 21.16
C TYR A 493 -24.14 -13.81 22.23
N VAL A 494 -24.65 -14.49 23.24
CA VAL A 494 -23.82 -15.01 24.32
C VAL A 494 -23.70 -16.54 24.20
N ALA A 495 -22.47 -17.03 24.42
CA ALA A 495 -22.17 -18.46 24.36
C ALA A 495 -21.41 -18.88 25.62
N SER A 496 -21.71 -20.07 26.14
CA SER A 496 -20.99 -20.62 27.29
C SER A 496 -19.54 -20.93 26.92
N GLU A 497 -18.60 -20.57 27.77
CA GLU A 497 -17.19 -20.89 27.63
C GLU A 497 -16.96 -22.31 28.16
N LYS A 498 -17.15 -23.33 27.33
CA LYS A 498 -16.75 -24.70 27.63
C LYS A 498 -15.27 -24.87 27.34
N ASP A 499 -14.48 -25.06 28.38
CA ASP A 499 -13.07 -25.51 28.38
C ASP A 499 -12.27 -25.25 27.10
N GLY A 500 -11.95 -24.00 26.81
CA GLY A 500 -10.93 -23.60 25.82
C GLY A 500 -11.04 -24.19 24.41
N LYS A 501 -12.10 -24.95 24.10
CA LYS A 501 -12.33 -25.49 22.75
C LYS A 501 -13.30 -24.60 21.98
N LYS A 502 -12.80 -24.10 20.84
CA LYS A 502 -13.61 -23.47 19.79
C LYS A 502 -14.68 -24.40 19.26
#